data_296521d8e274d8127c352a549144d45c
#
_entry.id   296521d8e274d8127c352a549144d45c
#
_cell.length_a   1.000
_cell.length_b   1.000
_cell.length_c   1.000
_cell.angle_alpha   90.00
_cell.angle_beta   90.00
_cell.angle_gamma   90.00
#
_symmetry.space_group_name_H-M   'P 1'
#
loop_
_entity.id
_entity.type
_entity.pdbx_description
1 polymer ?
#
loop_
_entity_poly.entity_id
_entity_poly.type
_entity_poly.pdbx_seq_one_letter_code
_entity_poly.pdbx_strand_id
1 'polypeptide(L)'
;MFRSIIAVSTVLGATLLASLVLGGSVLAESEKSVQLDLTQSRDSGVSGTATLTDVEDGVKVELRMQNLPEADIKHINHIHGGGTCADDRAGRTAPVTIPLNTLVADADGTGSATTTIKDVTLDELLGNDQHRFILVHAKVEKGEGVPPGISCADFPQKSTTTTFGALPSSGGVTPTALLVVALVLLTASMSAILVVRRLA
;
A
#
# COMPACT_ATOMS: atom_id res chain seq x y z
N MET A 1 -47.56 67.70 45.26
CA MET A 1 -46.64 67.54 44.11
C MET A 1 -46.01 66.17 44.22
N PHE A 2 -46.61 65.14 43.62
CA PHE A 2 -46.05 63.80 43.57
C PHE A 2 -45.81 63.40 42.10
N ARG A 3 -44.54 63.18 41.76
CA ARG A 3 -44.13 62.67 40.45
C ARG A 3 -44.04 61.17 40.51
N SER A 4 -44.92 60.47 39.85
CA SER A 4 -44.83 59.03 39.62
C SER A 4 -43.80 58.75 38.53
N ILE A 5 -42.83 57.92 38.90
CA ILE A 5 -41.83 57.42 37.96
C ILE A 5 -42.28 56.00 37.55
N ILE A 6 -42.64 55.90 36.26
CA ILE A 6 -42.97 54.62 35.63
C ILE A 6 -41.66 53.94 35.21
N ALA A 7 -41.35 52.80 35.81
CA ALA A 7 -40.24 51.96 35.38
C ALA A 7 -40.68 51.08 34.22
N VAL A 8 -40.10 51.28 33.05
CA VAL A 8 -40.27 50.43 31.91
C VAL A 8 -39.23 49.34 31.95
N SER A 9 -39.65 48.11 32.22
CA SER A 9 -38.79 46.92 32.16
C SER A 9 -38.73 46.43 30.73
N THR A 10 -37.60 46.63 30.05
CA THR A 10 -37.29 46.01 28.76
C THR A 10 -36.76 44.62 29.00
N VAL A 11 -37.55 43.62 28.64
CA VAL A 11 -37.13 42.21 28.56
C VAL A 11 -36.35 42.02 27.25
N LEU A 12 -35.04 41.91 27.36
CA LEU A 12 -34.17 41.58 26.25
C LEU A 12 -34.22 40.05 26.03
N GLY A 13 -34.98 39.60 25.05
CA GLY A 13 -35.00 38.20 24.61
C GLY A 13 -33.74 37.88 23.82
N ALA A 14 -32.82 37.15 24.43
CA ALA A 14 -31.67 36.59 23.75
C ALA A 14 -32.09 35.30 23.01
N THR A 15 -32.34 35.42 21.71
CA THR A 15 -32.52 34.27 20.81
C THR A 15 -31.14 33.68 20.49
N LEU A 16 -30.74 32.59 21.15
CA LEU A 16 -29.59 31.78 20.80
C LEU A 16 -29.89 31.01 19.53
N LEU A 17 -29.41 31.51 18.40
CA LEU A 17 -29.32 30.76 17.12
C LEU A 17 -28.19 29.72 17.24
N ALA A 18 -28.55 28.49 17.61
CA ALA A 18 -27.66 27.36 17.54
C ALA A 18 -27.47 26.96 16.06
N SER A 19 -26.40 27.47 15.44
CA SER A 19 -25.97 27.03 14.12
C SER A 19 -25.40 25.61 14.24
N LEU A 20 -26.21 24.61 13.90
CA LEU A 20 -25.76 23.24 13.72
C LEU A 20 -24.87 23.19 12.47
N VAL A 21 -23.56 23.35 12.64
CA VAL A 21 -22.58 23.05 11.59
C VAL A 21 -22.55 21.53 11.48
N LEU A 22 -23.31 20.97 10.55
CA LEU A 22 -23.13 19.60 10.08
C LEU A 22 -21.79 19.56 9.36
N GLY A 23 -20.72 19.34 10.12
CA GLY A 23 -19.40 18.99 9.60
C GLY A 23 -19.50 17.62 8.94
N GLY A 24 -19.86 17.59 7.66
CA GLY A 24 -19.71 16.41 6.84
C GLY A 24 -18.22 16.06 6.82
N SER A 25 -17.81 15.01 7.52
CA SER A 25 -16.50 14.41 7.34
C SER A 25 -16.46 13.88 5.90
N VAL A 26 -15.83 14.62 5.00
CA VAL A 26 -15.43 14.09 3.71
C VAL A 26 -14.37 13.02 4.05
N LEU A 27 -14.80 11.75 4.04
CA LEU A 27 -13.85 10.65 4.06
C LEU A 27 -13.06 10.79 2.75
N ALA A 28 -11.85 11.32 2.85
CA ALA A 28 -10.90 11.23 1.75
C ALA A 28 -10.70 9.74 1.50
N GLU A 29 -11.19 9.24 0.38
CA GLU A 29 -10.89 7.90 -0.09
C GLU A 29 -9.37 7.83 -0.23
N SER A 30 -8.75 6.92 0.52
CA SER A 30 -7.30 6.76 0.47
C SER A 30 -6.95 6.23 -0.92
N GLU A 31 -6.28 7.05 -1.73
CA GLU A 31 -5.80 6.62 -3.03
C GLU A 31 -4.97 5.34 -2.87
N LYS A 32 -5.36 4.30 -3.57
CA LYS A 32 -4.65 3.03 -3.56
C LYS A 32 -3.34 3.21 -4.30
N SER A 33 -2.23 2.94 -3.62
CA SER A 33 -0.91 3.07 -4.23
C SER A 33 0.02 1.94 -3.82
N VAL A 34 1.00 1.66 -4.67
CA VAL A 34 2.11 0.75 -4.40
C VAL A 34 3.42 1.40 -4.85
N GLN A 35 4.47 1.23 -4.05
CA GLN A 35 5.81 1.64 -4.39
C GLN A 35 6.65 0.41 -4.69
N LEU A 36 7.44 0.50 -5.76
CA LEU A 36 8.41 -0.48 -6.19
C LEU A 36 9.80 0.14 -6.08
N ASP A 37 10.75 -0.59 -5.49
CA ASP A 37 12.14 -0.16 -5.42
C ASP A 37 12.89 -0.67 -6.65
N LEU A 38 13.34 0.24 -7.51
CA LEU A 38 14.17 -0.06 -8.65
C LEU A 38 15.62 -0.25 -8.20
N THR A 39 16.12 -1.45 -8.38
CA THR A 39 17.50 -1.81 -8.07
C THR A 39 18.36 -1.81 -9.32
N GLN A 40 19.65 -1.59 -9.15
CA GLN A 40 20.59 -1.60 -10.27
C GLN A 40 20.57 -2.92 -11.06
N SER A 41 20.74 -2.81 -12.36
CA SER A 41 21.00 -3.93 -13.26
C SER A 41 22.39 -3.78 -13.87
N ARG A 42 23.09 -4.90 -14.07
CA ARG A 42 24.40 -4.92 -14.76
C ARG A 42 25.45 -3.97 -14.17
N ASP A 43 25.49 -3.88 -12.83
CA ASP A 43 26.44 -3.02 -12.08
C ASP A 43 26.41 -1.53 -12.47
N SER A 44 25.28 -1.05 -12.95
CA SER A 44 25.10 0.34 -13.39
C SER A 44 25.19 1.37 -12.25
N GLY A 45 24.95 0.97 -11.00
CA GLY A 45 24.79 1.87 -9.86
C GLY A 45 23.47 2.64 -9.84
N VAL A 46 22.65 2.58 -10.89
CA VAL A 46 21.37 3.30 -11.02
C VAL A 46 20.29 2.66 -10.17
N SER A 47 19.62 3.44 -9.35
CA SER A 47 18.53 2.98 -8.48
C SER A 47 17.43 4.04 -8.41
N GLY A 48 16.29 3.68 -7.82
CA GLY A 48 15.18 4.62 -7.68
C GLY A 48 13.91 3.98 -7.17
N THR A 49 12.81 4.66 -7.38
CA THR A 49 11.47 4.19 -7.03
C THR A 49 10.48 4.40 -8.15
N ALA A 50 9.50 3.52 -8.26
CA ALA A 50 8.30 3.71 -9.05
C ALA A 50 7.10 3.69 -8.10
N THR A 51 6.33 4.77 -8.06
CA THR A 51 5.07 4.83 -7.33
C THR A 51 3.93 4.71 -8.32
N LEU A 52 3.10 3.69 -8.15
CA LEU A 52 1.90 3.45 -8.94
C LEU A 52 0.68 3.79 -8.09
N THR A 53 -0.18 4.66 -8.58
CA THR A 53 -1.35 5.15 -7.83
C THR A 53 -2.59 5.06 -8.71
N ASP A 54 -3.69 4.48 -8.20
CA ASP A 54 -4.99 4.57 -8.88
C ASP A 54 -5.41 6.04 -8.96
N VAL A 55 -5.81 6.47 -10.15
CA VAL A 55 -6.38 7.79 -10.42
C VAL A 55 -7.66 7.63 -11.24
N GLU A 56 -8.45 8.69 -11.36
CA GLU A 56 -9.76 8.65 -12.02
C GLU A 56 -9.70 8.00 -13.44
N ASP A 57 -8.66 8.31 -14.20
CA ASP A 57 -8.52 7.85 -15.61
C ASP A 57 -7.63 6.61 -15.77
N GLY A 58 -7.19 5.96 -14.68
CA GLY A 58 -6.30 4.80 -14.76
C GLY A 58 -5.26 4.71 -13.66
N VAL A 59 -4.01 4.38 -14.01
CA VAL A 59 -2.90 4.29 -13.06
C VAL A 59 -1.82 5.32 -13.39
N LYS A 60 -1.52 6.20 -12.45
CA LYS A 60 -0.38 7.11 -12.52
C LYS A 60 0.88 6.39 -12.05
N VAL A 61 1.93 6.39 -12.88
CA VAL A 61 3.25 5.86 -12.58
C VAL A 61 4.23 7.03 -12.47
N GLU A 62 4.83 7.22 -11.29
CA GLU A 62 5.86 8.22 -11.02
C GLU A 62 7.19 7.52 -10.81
N LEU A 63 8.14 7.74 -11.73
CA LEU A 63 9.51 7.26 -11.62
C LEU A 63 10.38 8.36 -11.00
N ARG A 64 11.22 8.01 -10.04
CA ARG A 64 12.26 8.86 -9.43
C ARG A 64 13.55 8.07 -9.38
N MET A 65 14.54 8.52 -10.12
CA MET A 65 15.80 7.81 -10.30
C MET A 65 16.99 8.59 -9.74
N GLN A 66 18.03 7.88 -9.37
CA GLN A 66 19.29 8.39 -8.83
C GLN A 66 20.48 7.68 -9.48
N ASN A 67 21.61 8.36 -9.48
CA ASN A 67 22.87 7.88 -10.07
C ASN A 67 22.75 7.59 -11.58
N LEU A 68 21.90 8.36 -12.28
CA LEU A 68 21.84 8.29 -13.73
C LEU A 68 23.16 8.79 -14.32
N PRO A 69 23.71 8.07 -15.32
CA PRO A 69 24.90 8.52 -15.98
C PRO A 69 24.60 9.68 -16.93
N GLU A 70 25.54 10.61 -17.06
CA GLU A 70 25.53 11.71 -18.04
C GLU A 70 24.24 12.59 -18.01
N ALA A 71 24.39 13.86 -17.65
CA ALA A 71 23.30 14.83 -17.67
C ALA A 71 22.69 15.01 -19.07
N ASP A 72 21.43 15.43 -19.13
CA ASP A 72 20.64 15.67 -20.34
C ASP A 72 20.39 14.43 -21.22
N ILE A 73 20.76 13.26 -20.76
CA ILE A 73 20.53 12.00 -21.46
C ILE A 73 19.10 11.50 -21.21
N LYS A 74 18.49 11.01 -22.29
CA LYS A 74 17.17 10.40 -22.28
C LYS A 74 17.26 8.90 -22.05
N HIS A 75 16.54 8.46 -21.04
CA HIS A 75 16.38 7.04 -20.72
C HIS A 75 14.94 6.60 -21.05
N ILE A 76 14.81 5.62 -21.94
CA ILE A 76 13.52 5.00 -22.22
C ILE A 76 13.16 4.04 -21.08
N ASN A 77 11.90 3.95 -20.78
CA ASN A 77 11.39 3.05 -19.75
C ASN A 77 10.09 2.40 -20.17
N HIS A 78 9.89 1.17 -19.73
CA HIS A 78 8.72 0.39 -20.10
C HIS A 78 8.31 -0.53 -18.94
N ILE A 79 7.03 -0.94 -18.97
CA ILE A 79 6.59 -2.14 -18.25
C ILE A 79 6.68 -3.30 -19.24
N HIS A 80 7.39 -4.34 -18.85
CA HIS A 80 7.50 -5.61 -19.57
C HIS A 80 6.53 -6.63 -18.97
N GLY A 81 6.05 -7.57 -19.78
CA GLY A 81 5.19 -8.67 -19.36
C GLY A 81 5.78 -10.03 -19.73
N GLY A 82 5.48 -11.05 -18.93
CA GLY A 82 5.94 -12.41 -19.18
C GLY A 82 7.38 -12.70 -18.81
N GLY A 83 7.99 -11.88 -17.91
CA GLY A 83 9.35 -12.07 -17.44
C GLY A 83 9.62 -11.33 -16.14
N THR A 84 10.86 -11.38 -15.68
CA THR A 84 11.34 -10.79 -14.43
C THR A 84 12.61 -9.98 -14.66
N CYS A 85 12.99 -9.16 -13.67
CA CYS A 85 14.30 -8.49 -13.65
C CYS A 85 15.48 -9.48 -13.75
N ALA A 86 15.32 -10.69 -13.20
CA ALA A 86 16.33 -11.73 -13.31
C ALA A 86 16.44 -12.27 -14.75
N ASP A 87 15.31 -12.34 -15.47
CA ASP A 87 15.31 -12.72 -16.87
C ASP A 87 16.01 -11.70 -17.75
N ASP A 88 15.73 -10.41 -17.55
CA ASP A 88 16.41 -9.34 -18.27
C ASP A 88 17.93 -9.38 -18.03
N ARG A 89 18.38 -9.50 -16.76
CA ARG A 89 19.81 -9.62 -16.44
C ARG A 89 20.47 -10.83 -17.08
N ALA A 90 19.74 -11.91 -17.26
CA ALA A 90 20.20 -13.12 -17.98
C ALA A 90 20.14 -13.00 -19.50
N GLY A 91 19.80 -11.82 -20.04
CA GLY A 91 19.68 -11.58 -21.49
C GLY A 91 18.44 -12.19 -22.14
N ARG A 92 17.47 -12.62 -21.35
CA ARG A 92 16.16 -13.06 -21.86
C ARG A 92 15.26 -11.85 -22.06
N THR A 93 14.78 -11.67 -23.28
CA THR A 93 13.90 -10.55 -23.62
C THR A 93 12.45 -10.88 -23.27
N ALA A 94 11.80 -9.99 -22.54
CA ALA A 94 10.35 -9.99 -22.33
C ALA A 94 9.72 -8.90 -23.22
N PRO A 95 8.50 -9.10 -23.74
CA PRO A 95 7.85 -8.08 -24.56
C PRO A 95 7.54 -6.82 -23.74
N VAL A 96 7.70 -5.65 -24.39
CA VAL A 96 7.18 -4.39 -23.85
C VAL A 96 5.66 -4.44 -23.94
N THR A 97 5.00 -4.27 -22.81
CA THR A 97 3.52 -4.25 -22.74
C THR A 97 2.98 -2.83 -22.61
N ILE A 98 3.68 -1.95 -21.90
CA ILE A 98 3.25 -0.58 -21.69
C ILE A 98 4.46 0.35 -21.76
N PRO A 99 4.48 1.31 -22.71
CA PRO A 99 5.49 2.35 -22.76
C PRO A 99 5.26 3.37 -21.64
N LEU A 100 6.35 3.84 -21.03
CA LEU A 100 6.33 4.94 -20.07
C LEU A 100 6.99 6.17 -20.67
N ASN A 101 6.67 7.35 -20.11
CA ASN A 101 7.29 8.59 -20.53
C ASN A 101 8.81 8.55 -20.29
N THR A 102 9.55 9.05 -21.26
CA THR A 102 11.02 9.11 -21.19
C THR A 102 11.47 9.92 -19.99
N LEU A 103 12.47 9.42 -19.30
CA LEU A 103 13.13 10.07 -18.18
C LEU A 103 14.37 10.80 -18.71
N VAL A 104 14.62 12.00 -18.21
CA VAL A 104 15.82 12.80 -18.54
C VAL A 104 16.66 12.91 -17.27
N ALA A 105 17.96 12.67 -17.41
CA ALA A 105 18.91 12.82 -16.31
C ALA A 105 19.23 14.30 -16.08
N ASP A 106 19.14 14.73 -14.83
CA ASP A 106 19.55 16.05 -14.37
C ASP A 106 21.08 16.11 -14.15
N ALA A 107 21.62 17.31 -13.96
CA ALA A 107 23.05 17.51 -13.76
C ALA A 107 23.64 16.84 -12.50
N ASP A 108 22.79 16.55 -11.52
CA ASP A 108 23.17 15.85 -10.28
C ASP A 108 22.98 14.32 -10.36
N GLY A 109 22.63 13.79 -11.52
CA GLY A 109 22.38 12.37 -11.73
C GLY A 109 21.02 11.91 -11.24
N THR A 110 20.11 12.81 -10.91
CA THR A 110 18.70 12.46 -10.64
C THR A 110 17.87 12.57 -11.91
N GLY A 111 16.63 12.07 -11.85
CA GLY A 111 15.67 12.23 -12.93
C GLY A 111 14.30 11.72 -12.53
N SER A 112 13.26 12.28 -13.13
CA SER A 112 11.89 11.85 -12.87
C SER A 112 11.05 11.83 -14.14
N ALA A 113 10.05 10.94 -14.15
CA ALA A 113 9.06 10.89 -15.21
C ALA A 113 7.70 10.47 -14.63
N THR A 114 6.63 11.03 -15.16
CA THR A 114 5.27 10.66 -14.78
C THR A 114 4.51 10.19 -16.03
N THR A 115 3.84 9.05 -15.93
CA THR A 115 2.98 8.50 -16.99
C THR A 115 1.63 8.13 -16.40
N THR A 116 0.54 8.47 -17.07
CA THR A 116 -0.78 7.91 -16.75
C THR A 116 -1.13 6.83 -17.76
N ILE A 117 -1.28 5.62 -17.26
CA ILE A 117 -1.75 4.47 -18.03
C ILE A 117 -3.27 4.49 -17.95
N LYS A 118 -3.92 4.75 -19.08
CA LYS A 118 -5.37 4.91 -19.13
C LYS A 118 -6.10 3.57 -19.14
N ASP A 119 -7.36 3.59 -18.71
CA ASP A 119 -8.30 2.48 -18.83
C ASP A 119 -7.80 1.18 -18.16
N VAL A 120 -7.03 1.29 -17.08
CA VAL A 120 -6.52 0.18 -16.28
C VAL A 120 -6.56 0.55 -14.81
N THR A 121 -6.86 -0.41 -13.94
CA THR A 121 -6.77 -0.26 -12.48
C THR A 121 -5.44 -0.82 -11.95
N LEU A 122 -5.04 -0.36 -10.76
CA LEU A 122 -3.84 -0.88 -10.09
C LEU A 122 -4.00 -2.40 -9.81
N ASP A 123 -5.21 -2.86 -9.48
CA ASP A 123 -5.49 -4.28 -9.27
C ASP A 123 -5.30 -5.12 -10.52
N GLU A 124 -5.70 -4.61 -11.69
CA GLU A 124 -5.47 -5.29 -12.96
C GLU A 124 -3.99 -5.29 -13.33
N LEU A 125 -3.28 -4.20 -13.04
CA LEU A 125 -1.86 -4.10 -13.32
C LEU A 125 -1.04 -5.06 -12.44
N LEU A 126 -1.43 -5.22 -11.16
CA LEU A 126 -0.79 -6.10 -10.19
C LEU A 126 -1.36 -7.52 -10.18
N GLY A 127 -2.60 -7.71 -10.63
CA GLY A 127 -3.40 -8.91 -10.39
C GLY A 127 -3.30 -10.01 -11.44
N ASN A 128 -2.65 -9.76 -12.55
CA ASN A 128 -2.51 -10.77 -13.60
C ASN A 128 -1.42 -11.79 -13.20
N ASP A 129 -1.68 -13.07 -13.47
CA ASP A 129 -0.75 -14.19 -13.25
C ASP A 129 0.54 -14.07 -14.11
N GLN A 130 0.65 -13.03 -14.92
CA GLN A 130 1.83 -12.72 -15.71
C GLN A 130 2.80 -11.88 -14.90
N HIS A 131 4.01 -12.38 -14.73
CA HIS A 131 5.10 -11.60 -14.21
C HIS A 131 5.27 -10.32 -15.01
N ARG A 132 5.39 -9.19 -14.31
CA ARG A 132 5.69 -7.88 -14.88
C ARG A 132 6.84 -7.25 -14.14
N PHE A 133 7.56 -6.40 -14.86
CA PHE A 133 8.62 -5.60 -14.24
C PHE A 133 8.76 -4.26 -14.98
N ILE A 134 9.18 -3.23 -14.26
CA ILE A 134 9.59 -1.95 -14.83
C ILE A 134 11.08 -2.03 -15.14
N LEU A 135 11.48 -1.59 -16.33
CA LEU A 135 12.86 -1.51 -16.75
C LEU A 135 13.18 -0.09 -17.20
N VAL A 136 14.24 0.47 -16.64
CA VAL A 136 14.87 1.71 -17.11
C VAL A 136 16.10 1.32 -17.91
N HIS A 137 16.20 1.83 -19.13
CA HIS A 137 17.27 1.50 -20.07
C HIS A 137 18.42 2.52 -20.02
N ALA A 138 19.59 2.11 -20.47
CA ALA A 138 20.70 3.01 -20.77
C ALA A 138 20.30 4.02 -21.86
N LYS A 139 21.19 4.96 -22.18
CA LYS A 139 20.96 5.89 -23.29
C LYS A 139 20.79 5.15 -24.61
N VAL A 140 19.96 5.71 -25.49
CA VAL A 140 19.81 5.21 -26.85
C VAL A 140 20.98 5.72 -27.70
N GLU A 141 21.83 4.83 -28.17
CA GLU A 141 22.88 5.16 -29.13
C GLU A 141 22.34 5.09 -30.57
N LYS A 142 22.77 6.06 -31.40
CA LYS A 142 22.31 6.11 -32.79
C LYS A 142 22.79 4.90 -33.59
N GLY A 143 21.86 4.12 -34.11
CA GLY A 143 22.14 2.95 -34.94
C GLY A 143 22.29 1.64 -34.15
N GLU A 144 22.17 1.67 -32.85
CA GLU A 144 22.09 0.49 -32.00
C GLU A 144 20.63 0.07 -31.76
N GLY A 145 20.44 -1.17 -31.33
CA GLY A 145 19.13 -1.71 -30.94
C GLY A 145 18.61 -1.12 -29.63
N VAL A 146 17.70 -1.83 -28.97
CA VAL A 146 17.21 -1.43 -27.64
C VAL A 146 18.37 -1.50 -26.63
N PRO A 147 18.68 -0.39 -25.93
CA PRO A 147 19.78 -0.38 -24.98
C PRO A 147 19.52 -1.31 -23.79
N PRO A 148 20.57 -1.80 -23.12
CA PRO A 148 20.41 -2.69 -21.98
C PRO A 148 19.68 -1.99 -20.82
N GLY A 149 18.99 -2.77 -19.98
CA GLY A 149 18.42 -2.28 -18.75
C GLY A 149 19.48 -1.89 -17.73
N ILE A 150 19.33 -0.75 -17.08
CA ILE A 150 20.23 -0.25 -16.04
C ILE A 150 19.62 -0.27 -14.65
N SER A 151 18.29 -0.26 -14.54
CA SER A 151 17.58 -0.39 -13.27
C SER A 151 16.24 -1.09 -13.48
N CYS A 152 15.81 -1.88 -12.51
CA CYS A 152 14.67 -2.76 -12.65
C CYS A 152 13.94 -2.99 -11.33
N ALA A 153 12.60 -3.13 -11.39
CA ALA A 153 11.76 -3.58 -10.29
C ALA A 153 10.71 -4.58 -10.78
N ASP A 154 10.63 -5.74 -10.14
CA ASP A 154 9.55 -6.69 -10.37
C ASP A 154 8.26 -6.22 -9.68
N PHE A 155 7.12 -6.44 -10.31
CA PHE A 155 5.83 -6.24 -9.68
C PHE A 155 5.57 -7.32 -8.61
N PRO A 156 4.94 -6.97 -7.48
CA PRO A 156 4.57 -7.94 -6.48
C PRO A 156 3.61 -8.97 -7.11
N GLN A 157 3.95 -10.23 -6.96
CA GLN A 157 3.06 -11.30 -7.38
C GLN A 157 1.97 -11.46 -6.33
N LYS A 158 0.72 -11.56 -6.78
CA LYS A 158 -0.37 -11.95 -5.90
C LYS A 158 -0.07 -13.37 -5.41
N SER A 159 0.42 -13.49 -4.17
CA SER A 159 0.60 -14.80 -3.55
C SER A 159 -0.77 -15.46 -3.52
N THR A 160 -1.00 -16.44 -4.40
CA THR A 160 -2.05 -17.43 -4.18
C THR A 160 -1.58 -18.24 -2.97
N THR A 161 -1.89 -17.74 -1.78
CA THR A 161 -1.84 -18.58 -0.60
C THR A 161 -2.84 -19.70 -0.86
N THR A 162 -2.36 -20.81 -1.39
CA THR A 162 -3.10 -22.06 -1.32
C THR A 162 -3.20 -22.32 0.17
N THR A 163 -4.30 -21.93 0.76
CA THR A 163 -4.67 -22.38 2.09
C THR A 163 -4.83 -23.89 1.93
N PHE A 164 -3.76 -24.64 2.11
CA PHE A 164 -3.91 -26.06 2.44
C PHE A 164 -4.86 -26.05 3.62
N GLY A 165 -6.08 -26.53 3.40
CA GLY A 165 -7.09 -26.55 4.43
C GLY A 165 -6.42 -27.09 5.69
N ALA A 166 -6.39 -26.27 6.74
CA ALA A 166 -5.86 -26.71 8.01
C ALA A 166 -6.47 -28.06 8.28
N LEU A 167 -5.65 -29.11 8.40
CA LEU A 167 -6.10 -30.40 8.87
C LEU A 167 -6.97 -30.09 10.08
N PRO A 168 -8.18 -30.67 10.21
CA PRO A 168 -9.01 -30.44 11.37
C PRO A 168 -8.12 -30.73 12.59
N SER A 169 -7.86 -29.68 13.38
CA SER A 169 -7.08 -29.83 14.59
C SER A 169 -7.82 -30.87 15.42
N SER A 170 -7.24 -32.07 15.54
CA SER A 170 -7.72 -33.08 16.45
C SER A 170 -7.88 -32.37 17.79
N GLY A 171 -9.12 -32.31 18.29
CA GLY A 171 -9.55 -31.42 19.39
C GLY A 171 -8.70 -31.50 20.64
N GLY A 172 -7.59 -30.81 20.62
CA GLY A 172 -6.81 -30.48 21.80
C GLY A 172 -7.61 -29.51 22.63
N VAL A 173 -8.05 -29.90 23.81
CA VAL A 173 -8.68 -29.01 24.79
C VAL A 173 -7.75 -27.84 25.05
N THR A 174 -8.25 -26.61 24.85
CA THR A 174 -7.46 -25.42 25.11
C THR A 174 -7.01 -25.40 26.58
N PRO A 175 -5.79 -24.91 26.90
CA PRO A 175 -5.29 -24.86 28.27
C PRO A 175 -6.24 -24.11 29.22
N THR A 176 -7.05 -23.22 28.75
CA THR A 176 -8.13 -22.54 29.49
C THR A 176 -9.26 -23.50 29.89
N ALA A 177 -9.63 -24.45 29.03
CA ALA A 177 -10.67 -25.44 29.35
C ALA A 177 -10.20 -26.39 30.46
N LEU A 178 -8.92 -26.80 30.46
CA LEU A 178 -8.33 -27.63 31.51
C LEU A 178 -8.28 -26.89 32.87
N LEU A 179 -8.00 -25.58 32.87
CA LEU A 179 -7.99 -24.79 34.11
C LEU A 179 -9.39 -24.69 34.74
N VAL A 180 -10.44 -24.52 33.94
CA VAL A 180 -11.80 -24.44 34.45
C VAL A 180 -12.26 -25.74 35.05
N VAL A 181 -11.97 -26.87 34.42
CA VAL A 181 -12.29 -28.21 34.94
C VAL A 181 -11.54 -28.48 36.25
N ALA A 182 -10.26 -28.14 36.35
CA ALA A 182 -9.48 -28.30 37.56
C ALA A 182 -10.02 -27.45 38.73
N LEU A 183 -10.46 -26.21 38.45
CA LEU A 183 -11.02 -25.36 39.48
C LEU A 183 -12.35 -25.88 40.04
N VAL A 184 -13.23 -26.40 39.17
CA VAL A 184 -14.51 -26.99 39.57
C VAL A 184 -14.31 -28.26 40.43
N LEU A 185 -13.35 -29.12 40.11
CA LEU A 185 -13.04 -30.29 40.88
C LEU A 185 -12.46 -29.95 42.27
N LEU A 186 -11.63 -28.94 42.37
CA LEU A 186 -11.09 -28.45 43.64
C LEU A 186 -12.17 -27.91 44.59
N THR A 187 -13.11 -27.15 44.08
CA THR A 187 -14.23 -26.61 44.91
C THR A 187 -15.17 -27.70 45.39
N ALA A 188 -15.45 -28.74 44.59
CA ALA A 188 -16.25 -29.86 44.98
C ALA A 188 -15.59 -30.70 46.09
N SER A 189 -14.27 -30.89 46.01
CA SER A 189 -13.50 -31.63 47.02
C SER A 189 -13.47 -30.92 48.37
N MET A 190 -13.33 -29.59 48.37
CA MET A 190 -13.36 -28.80 49.63
C MET A 190 -14.72 -28.82 50.29
N SER A 191 -15.80 -28.81 49.53
CA SER A 191 -17.17 -28.89 50.06
C SER A 191 -17.44 -30.24 50.76
N ALA A 192 -16.97 -31.34 50.22
CA ALA A 192 -17.10 -32.67 50.81
C ALA A 192 -16.37 -32.79 52.16
N ILE A 193 -15.17 -32.22 52.29
CA ILE A 193 -14.37 -32.25 53.54
C ILE A 193 -15.08 -31.40 54.64
N LEU A 194 -15.70 -30.30 54.30
CA LEU A 194 -16.42 -29.48 55.27
C LEU A 194 -17.69 -30.14 55.81
N VAL A 195 -18.38 -30.94 55.00
CA VAL A 195 -19.58 -31.69 55.42
C VAL A 195 -19.19 -32.80 56.37
N VAL A 196 -18.13 -33.56 56.08
CA VAL A 196 -17.64 -34.67 56.96
C VAL A 196 -17.19 -34.11 58.30
N ARG A 197 -16.55 -32.94 58.39
CA ARG A 197 -16.13 -32.32 59.66
C ARG A 197 -17.27 -31.81 60.51
N ARG A 198 -18.46 -31.57 59.97
CA ARG A 198 -19.63 -31.13 60.73
C ARG A 198 -20.46 -32.32 61.28
N LEU A 199 -20.22 -33.51 60.82
CA LEU A 199 -20.96 -34.71 61.23
C LEU A 199 -20.13 -35.63 62.17
N ALA A 200 -18.89 -35.24 62.49
CA ALA A 200 -18.04 -35.84 63.49
C ALA A 200 -17.90 -34.89 64.70
#